data_8fbcad879344bcd59dc2e506075a8288
#
_entry.id   8fbcad879344bcd59dc2e506075a8288
#
_cell.length_a   1.000
_cell.length_b   1.000
_cell.length_c   1.000
_cell.angle_alpha   90.00
_cell.angle_beta   90.00
_cell.angle_gamma   90.00
#
_symmetry.space_group_name_H-M   'P 1'
#
loop_
_entity.id
_entity.type
_entity.pdbx_description
1 polymer ?
#
loop_
_entity_poly.entity_id
_entity_poly.type
_entity_poly.pdbx_seq_one_letter_code
_entity_poly.pdbx_strand_id
1 'polypeptide(L)'
;MANNIRIECVHDSKQIFTFLNQDPGLHLYAIGDLDEFFWQRTQWFGLMVDDQLEAMVLLYYGHDIPVLLALSQDTHMMAELLHTISAYLPGVCYCHISRGAEVGLKELFDLDYQQQMSRMILQQSDKLIADTSKSLQIGESDIDSISKFYAHSYPDNWLDSRMIRSGTYYGIKQKDDWASVAGTHVFSPKYGVAAIGNVTTSPHARGQGFAQMVTSAVCQKALAEVEHIGLNVGTKNIGAIKTYQAIGFDTYCHFDEFIITRK
;
A
#
# COMPACT_ATOMS: atom_id res chain seq x y z
N MET A 1 14.53 27.59 24.10
CA MET A 1 15.60 27.33 23.12
C MET A 1 14.90 27.07 21.79
N ALA A 2 15.39 27.60 20.68
CA ALA A 2 14.78 27.29 19.37
C ALA A 2 15.15 25.83 19.04
N ASN A 3 14.18 25.01 18.66
CA ASN A 3 14.41 23.63 18.23
C ASN A 3 15.27 23.66 16.95
N ASN A 4 16.28 22.81 16.90
CA ASN A 4 17.13 22.67 15.71
C ASN A 4 16.40 21.75 14.71
N ILE A 5 15.73 22.38 13.72
CA ILE A 5 15.01 21.65 12.66
C ILE A 5 15.93 21.55 11.44
N ARG A 6 16.09 20.34 10.91
CA ARG A 6 16.81 20.08 9.67
C ARG A 6 16.17 18.96 8.87
N ILE A 7 16.40 18.93 7.58
CA ILE A 7 15.92 17.87 6.69
C ILE A 7 17.11 17.11 6.12
N GLU A 8 17.00 15.81 6.11
CA GLU A 8 18.05 14.90 5.66
C GLU A 8 17.51 13.90 4.63
N CYS A 9 18.37 13.51 3.68
CA CYS A 9 18.19 12.25 2.95
C CYS A 9 18.64 11.11 3.87
N VAL A 10 17.71 10.25 4.25
CA VAL A 10 17.98 9.14 5.17
C VAL A 10 18.28 7.86 4.37
N HIS A 11 19.43 7.25 4.63
CA HIS A 11 19.88 6.02 3.93
C HIS A 11 20.06 4.83 4.88
N ASP A 12 19.92 5.02 6.20
CA ASP A 12 19.99 3.94 7.18
C ASP A 12 18.62 3.26 7.31
N SER A 13 18.49 2.08 6.72
CA SER A 13 17.24 1.30 6.76
C SER A 13 16.81 0.92 8.18
N LYS A 14 17.75 0.81 9.14
CA LYS A 14 17.42 0.53 10.54
C LYS A 14 16.81 1.76 11.23
N GLN A 15 17.37 2.94 10.97
CA GLN A 15 16.81 4.20 11.47
C GLN A 15 15.41 4.42 10.91
N ILE A 16 15.24 4.23 9.58
CA ILE A 16 13.95 4.34 8.91
C ILE A 16 12.95 3.36 9.52
N PHE A 17 13.32 2.08 9.63
CA PHE A 17 12.45 1.05 10.22
C PHE A 17 12.05 1.38 11.66
N THR A 18 13.02 1.82 12.49
CA THR A 18 12.74 2.18 13.88
C THR A 18 11.68 3.29 13.99
N PHE A 19 11.74 4.28 13.10
CA PHE A 19 10.74 5.35 13.05
C PHE A 19 9.38 4.83 12.56
N LEU A 20 9.34 4.17 11.41
CA LEU A 20 8.09 3.71 10.81
C LEU A 20 7.36 2.65 11.66
N ASN A 21 8.13 1.82 12.37
CA ASN A 21 7.59 0.76 13.22
C ASN A 21 6.99 1.25 14.55
N GLN A 22 7.03 2.57 14.81
CA GLN A 22 6.25 3.17 15.91
C GLN A 22 4.75 3.16 15.60
N ASP A 23 4.38 3.18 14.31
CA ASP A 23 3.00 3.05 13.83
C ASP A 23 2.96 2.16 12.56
N PRO A 24 3.09 0.83 12.69
CA PRO A 24 3.16 -0.07 11.55
C PRO A 24 1.85 -0.10 10.76
N GLY A 25 0.71 0.23 11.36
CA GLY A 25 -0.56 0.35 10.66
C GLY A 25 -0.58 1.51 9.67
N LEU A 26 -0.06 2.68 10.09
CA LEU A 26 0.05 3.85 9.24
C LEU A 26 1.10 3.65 8.13
N HIS A 27 2.23 3.05 8.47
CA HIS A 27 3.41 2.98 7.61
C HIS A 27 3.61 1.64 6.89
N LEU A 28 2.60 0.76 6.88
CA LEU A 28 2.70 -0.62 6.40
C LEU A 28 3.36 -0.75 5.02
N TYR A 29 2.97 0.08 4.05
CA TYR A 29 3.56 0.07 2.71
C TYR A 29 5.01 0.57 2.73
N ALA A 30 5.27 1.69 3.41
CA ALA A 30 6.61 2.26 3.52
C ALA A 30 7.59 1.30 4.24
N ILE A 31 7.13 0.58 5.26
CA ILE A 31 7.92 -0.48 5.92
C ILE A 31 8.25 -1.59 4.92
N GLY A 32 7.29 -2.00 4.10
CA GLY A 32 7.51 -3.03 3.10
C GLY A 32 8.50 -2.60 2.01
N ASP A 33 8.53 -1.32 1.68
CA ASP A 33 9.44 -0.76 0.68
C ASP A 33 10.92 -0.71 1.16
N LEU A 34 11.18 -1.03 2.43
CA LEU A 34 12.52 -1.31 2.94
C LEU A 34 13.07 -2.66 2.48
N ASP A 35 12.24 -3.55 1.96
CA ASP A 35 12.67 -4.84 1.44
C ASP A 35 13.55 -4.67 0.19
N GLU A 36 14.49 -5.59 0.00
CA GLU A 36 15.45 -5.55 -1.12
C GLU A 36 14.76 -5.44 -2.49
N PHE A 37 13.55 -5.97 -2.59
CA PHE A 37 12.74 -5.89 -3.81
C PHE A 37 12.45 -4.44 -4.22
N PHE A 38 12.22 -3.53 -3.25
CA PHE A 38 11.85 -2.13 -3.48
C PHE A 38 13.00 -1.17 -3.20
N TRP A 39 13.85 -1.46 -2.21
CA TRP A 39 14.85 -0.57 -1.63
C TRP A 39 15.69 0.23 -2.64
N GLN A 40 16.17 -0.43 -3.69
CA GLN A 40 17.02 0.22 -4.69
C GLN A 40 16.30 1.29 -5.53
N ARG A 41 14.98 1.38 -5.42
CA ARG A 41 14.13 2.33 -6.13
C ARG A 41 13.45 3.32 -5.18
N THR A 42 13.96 3.42 -3.96
CA THR A 42 13.41 4.33 -2.93
C THR A 42 14.38 5.47 -2.63
N GLN A 43 13.80 6.61 -2.30
CA GLN A 43 14.50 7.74 -1.71
C GLN A 43 13.70 8.21 -0.50
N TRP A 44 14.41 8.48 0.60
CA TRP A 44 13.81 8.79 1.88
C TRP A 44 14.25 10.17 2.36
N PHE A 45 13.28 10.99 2.78
CA PHE A 45 13.51 12.30 3.37
C PHE A 45 12.97 12.31 4.78
N GLY A 46 13.79 12.71 5.74
CA GLY A 46 13.43 12.83 7.13
C GLY A 46 13.48 14.26 7.63
N LEU A 47 12.50 14.66 8.42
CA LEU A 47 12.52 15.90 9.18
C LEU A 47 13.03 15.57 10.60
N MET A 48 14.14 16.18 10.98
CA MET A 48 14.79 16.00 12.26
C MET A 48 14.51 17.20 13.15
N VAL A 49 14.13 16.96 14.40
CA VAL A 49 13.99 17.98 15.45
C VAL A 49 14.87 17.56 16.63
N ASP A 50 15.84 18.38 17.00
CA ASP A 50 16.79 18.08 18.07
C ASP A 50 17.41 16.67 17.98
N ASP A 51 17.85 16.30 16.76
CA ASP A 51 18.42 14.99 16.39
C ASP A 51 17.44 13.80 16.41
N GLN A 52 16.14 14.03 16.61
CA GLN A 52 15.12 12.99 16.52
C GLN A 52 14.36 13.09 15.20
N LEU A 53 14.05 11.94 14.62
CA LEU A 53 13.27 11.84 13.37
C LEU A 53 11.78 11.96 13.71
N GLU A 54 11.12 13.02 13.22
CA GLU A 54 9.72 13.36 13.54
C GLU A 54 8.75 13.17 12.37
N ALA A 55 9.23 13.28 11.13
CA ALA A 55 8.43 12.99 9.96
C ALA A 55 9.29 12.35 8.87
N MET A 56 8.68 11.54 8.03
CA MET A 56 9.37 10.86 6.94
C MET A 56 8.50 10.77 5.68
N VAL A 57 9.14 11.03 4.54
CA VAL A 57 8.56 10.87 3.21
C VAL A 57 9.37 9.83 2.46
N LEU A 58 8.64 8.91 1.80
CA LEU A 58 9.19 7.97 0.83
C LEU A 58 8.82 8.42 -0.58
N LEU A 59 9.80 8.44 -1.46
CA LEU A 59 9.62 8.58 -2.91
C LEU A 59 10.08 7.28 -3.58
N TYR A 60 9.16 6.61 -4.27
CA TYR A 60 9.39 5.34 -4.94
C TYR A 60 9.38 5.49 -6.47
N TYR A 61 10.46 5.04 -7.12
CA TYR A 61 10.69 5.19 -8.56
C TYR A 61 10.42 3.90 -9.37
N GLY A 62 9.69 2.96 -8.81
CA GLY A 62 9.40 1.68 -9.47
C GLY A 62 8.25 1.72 -10.47
N HIS A 63 7.64 2.88 -10.71
CA HIS A 63 6.55 3.12 -11.64
C HIS A 63 6.91 4.16 -12.69
N ASP A 64 6.11 4.26 -13.75
CA ASP A 64 6.24 5.30 -14.78
C ASP A 64 6.11 6.70 -14.18
N ILE A 65 5.18 6.86 -13.23
CA ILE A 65 5.05 8.05 -12.40
C ILE A 65 5.54 7.70 -11.00
N PRO A 66 6.54 8.41 -10.45
CA PRO A 66 7.01 8.17 -9.09
C PRO A 66 5.89 8.30 -8.05
N VAL A 67 5.92 7.42 -7.05
CA VAL A 67 4.92 7.41 -5.96
C VAL A 67 5.50 8.05 -4.73
N LEU A 68 4.80 9.05 -4.17
CA LEU A 68 5.14 9.73 -2.94
C LEU A 68 4.25 9.23 -1.80
N LEU A 69 4.85 8.69 -0.73
CA LEU A 69 4.14 8.33 0.49
C LEU A 69 4.50 9.34 1.59
N ALA A 70 3.52 10.13 2.01
CA ALA A 70 3.65 11.20 3.00
C ALA A 70 2.52 11.08 4.04
N LEU A 71 2.58 9.99 4.82
CA LEU A 71 1.59 9.69 5.85
C LEU A 71 2.17 9.99 7.24
N SER A 72 1.41 10.74 8.05
CA SER A 72 1.77 11.11 9.42
C SER A 72 0.52 11.39 10.24
N GLN A 73 0.62 11.15 11.55
CA GLN A 73 -0.36 11.65 12.53
C GLN A 73 -0.20 13.17 12.73
N ASP A 74 1.04 13.69 12.66
CA ASP A 74 1.32 15.12 12.68
C ASP A 74 1.38 15.66 11.24
N THR A 75 0.23 16.18 10.78
CA THR A 75 0.11 16.72 9.43
C THR A 75 0.82 18.08 9.25
N HIS A 76 1.07 18.81 10.35
CA HIS A 76 1.82 20.07 10.30
C HIS A 76 3.30 19.82 10.02
N MET A 77 3.93 18.92 10.77
CA MET A 77 5.32 18.52 10.56
C MET A 77 5.51 17.90 9.16
N MET A 78 4.54 17.10 8.72
CA MET A 78 4.56 16.54 7.38
C MET A 78 4.46 17.63 6.29
N ALA A 79 3.61 18.64 6.47
CA ALA A 79 3.49 19.76 5.53
C ALA A 79 4.80 20.55 5.44
N GLU A 80 5.50 20.77 6.56
CA GLU A 80 6.79 21.45 6.62
C GLU A 80 7.87 20.64 5.87
N LEU A 81 7.91 19.33 6.09
CA LEU A 81 8.79 18.43 5.35
C LEU A 81 8.52 18.51 3.85
N LEU A 82 7.25 18.35 3.44
CA LEU A 82 6.84 18.42 2.04
C LEU A 82 7.18 19.76 1.40
N HIS A 83 6.97 20.88 2.11
CA HIS A 83 7.33 22.21 1.62
C HIS A 83 8.83 22.29 1.32
N THR A 84 9.65 21.86 2.26
CA THR A 84 11.10 21.97 2.13
C THR A 84 11.66 21.06 1.03
N ILE A 85 11.16 19.82 0.90
CA ILE A 85 11.63 18.90 -0.15
C ILE A 85 11.00 19.17 -1.52
N SER A 86 9.98 20.02 -1.63
CA SER A 86 9.19 20.24 -2.85
C SER A 86 10.06 20.59 -4.06
N ALA A 87 11.14 21.36 -3.88
CA ALA A 87 12.08 21.71 -4.95
C ALA A 87 12.82 20.49 -5.53
N TYR A 88 12.95 19.41 -4.77
CA TYR A 88 13.69 18.19 -5.14
C TYR A 88 12.79 17.07 -5.66
N LEU A 89 11.47 17.24 -5.59
CA LEU A 89 10.53 16.24 -6.09
C LEU A 89 10.50 16.23 -7.62
N PRO A 90 10.18 15.09 -8.25
CA PRO A 90 9.94 14.99 -9.68
C PRO A 90 8.84 15.96 -10.16
N GLY A 91 8.85 16.30 -11.45
CA GLY A 91 7.86 17.19 -12.04
C GLY A 91 6.42 16.68 -11.98
N VAL A 92 6.23 15.34 -11.90
CA VAL A 92 4.95 14.67 -11.71
C VAL A 92 5.13 13.55 -10.71
N CYS A 93 4.22 13.44 -9.72
CA CYS A 93 4.17 12.31 -8.78
C CYS A 93 2.73 11.90 -8.50
N TYR A 94 2.52 10.59 -8.28
CA TYR A 94 1.31 10.07 -7.65
C TYR A 94 1.51 10.02 -6.14
N CYS A 95 0.63 10.64 -5.38
CA CYS A 95 0.89 10.93 -3.97
C CYS A 95 -0.19 10.30 -3.07
N HIS A 96 0.26 9.68 -1.97
CA HIS A 96 -0.59 9.32 -0.83
C HIS A 96 -0.22 10.24 0.33
N ILE A 97 -1.12 11.14 0.71
CA ILE A 97 -0.83 12.20 1.67
C ILE A 97 -1.87 12.23 2.79
N SER A 98 -1.43 12.29 4.05
CA SER A 98 -2.32 12.57 5.18
C SER A 98 -3.01 13.92 4.98
N ARG A 99 -4.34 13.92 5.12
CA ARG A 99 -5.17 15.10 4.86
C ARG A 99 -4.69 16.32 5.64
N GLY A 100 -4.46 17.42 4.94
CA GLY A 100 -3.95 18.68 5.48
C GLY A 100 -2.46 18.89 5.22
N ALA A 101 -1.67 17.82 5.04
CA ALA A 101 -0.24 17.95 4.75
C ALA A 101 0.05 18.37 3.30
N GLU A 102 -0.92 18.18 2.38
CA GLU A 102 -0.79 18.59 0.97
C GLU A 102 -0.55 20.09 0.78
N VAL A 103 -0.85 20.90 1.79
CA VAL A 103 -0.60 22.36 1.74
C VAL A 103 0.88 22.69 1.53
N GLY A 104 1.80 21.80 1.99
CA GLY A 104 3.23 21.96 1.81
C GLY A 104 3.69 21.91 0.35
N LEU A 105 2.87 21.37 -0.56
CA LEU A 105 3.21 21.25 -1.97
C LEU A 105 2.62 22.39 -2.85
N LYS A 106 1.63 23.14 -2.33
CA LYS A 106 0.83 24.08 -3.12
C LYS A 106 1.60 25.24 -3.74
N GLU A 107 2.76 25.57 -3.22
CA GLU A 107 3.58 26.65 -3.77
C GLU A 107 4.16 26.28 -5.15
N LEU A 108 4.72 25.08 -5.28
CA LEU A 108 5.44 24.64 -6.48
C LEU A 108 4.66 23.65 -7.36
N PHE A 109 3.52 23.13 -6.88
CA PHE A 109 2.76 22.12 -7.60
C PHE A 109 1.28 22.48 -7.70
N ASP A 110 0.68 22.12 -8.83
CA ASP A 110 -0.75 21.94 -8.98
C ASP A 110 -1.11 20.55 -8.44
N LEU A 111 -2.21 20.48 -7.67
CA LEU A 111 -2.66 19.25 -7.01
C LEU A 111 -3.99 18.82 -7.63
N ASP A 112 -3.97 17.71 -8.38
CA ASP A 112 -5.16 17.07 -8.91
C ASP A 112 -5.62 15.96 -7.95
N TYR A 113 -6.68 16.24 -7.18
CA TYR A 113 -7.27 15.33 -6.21
C TYR A 113 -7.94 14.15 -6.93
N GLN A 114 -7.53 12.95 -6.62
CA GLN A 114 -8.07 11.72 -7.21
C GLN A 114 -9.19 11.14 -6.35
N GLN A 115 -8.89 10.79 -5.11
CA GLN A 115 -9.85 10.18 -4.19
C GLN A 115 -9.35 10.16 -2.75
N GLN A 116 -10.27 9.86 -1.83
CA GLN A 116 -9.93 9.48 -0.46
C GLN A 116 -9.82 7.97 -0.33
N MET A 117 -8.80 7.52 0.38
CA MET A 117 -8.54 6.12 0.68
C MET A 117 -8.76 5.82 2.15
N SER A 118 -9.19 4.60 2.44
CA SER A 118 -9.12 3.97 3.76
C SER A 118 -7.95 3.00 3.78
N ARG A 119 -7.04 3.16 4.74
CA ARG A 119 -6.15 2.10 5.17
C ARG A 119 -6.92 1.18 6.10
N MET A 120 -6.97 -0.11 5.80
CA MET A 120 -7.58 -1.10 6.66
C MET A 120 -6.51 -2.09 7.12
N ILE A 121 -6.59 -2.54 8.38
CA ILE A 121 -5.66 -3.48 9.00
C ILE A 121 -6.45 -4.69 9.49
N LEU A 122 -5.89 -5.89 9.31
CA LEU A 122 -6.44 -7.13 9.83
C LEU A 122 -6.29 -7.17 11.35
N GLN A 123 -7.38 -6.94 12.06
CA GLN A 123 -7.43 -6.93 13.54
C GLN A 123 -7.99 -8.23 14.12
N GLN A 124 -8.84 -8.92 13.37
CA GLN A 124 -9.61 -10.07 13.83
C GLN A 124 -9.36 -11.26 12.89
N SER A 125 -8.18 -11.88 12.99
CA SER A 125 -7.78 -12.98 12.11
C SER A 125 -8.64 -14.24 12.26
N ASP A 126 -9.36 -14.39 13.36
CA ASP A 126 -10.35 -15.43 13.61
C ASP A 126 -11.59 -15.34 12.72
N LYS A 127 -11.84 -14.17 12.12
CA LYS A 127 -12.91 -13.96 11.12
C LYS A 127 -12.53 -14.37 9.70
N LEU A 128 -11.27 -14.68 9.44
CA LEU A 128 -10.88 -15.20 8.12
C LEU A 128 -11.65 -16.49 7.81
N ILE A 129 -12.04 -16.65 6.54
CA ILE A 129 -12.70 -17.87 6.10
C ILE A 129 -11.74 -19.04 6.32
N ALA A 130 -12.14 -20.00 7.16
CA ALA A 130 -11.29 -21.13 7.54
C ALA A 130 -11.06 -22.10 6.37
N ASP A 131 -12.11 -22.42 5.61
CA ASP A 131 -12.00 -23.28 4.43
C ASP A 131 -11.80 -22.48 3.16
N THR A 132 -10.55 -22.35 2.77
CA THR A 132 -10.12 -21.71 1.52
C THR A 132 -9.68 -22.72 0.45
N SER A 133 -10.07 -23.98 0.56
CA SER A 133 -9.65 -25.09 -0.33
C SER A 133 -9.98 -24.88 -1.82
N LYS A 134 -10.97 -24.04 -2.12
CA LYS A 134 -11.28 -23.63 -3.52
C LYS A 134 -10.32 -22.59 -4.08
N SER A 135 -9.51 -21.95 -3.24
CA SER A 135 -8.53 -20.96 -3.67
C SER A 135 -7.24 -21.67 -4.10
N LEU A 136 -6.94 -21.57 -5.38
CA LEU A 136 -5.73 -22.13 -5.96
C LEU A 136 -4.60 -21.12 -5.81
N GLN A 137 -3.44 -21.56 -5.37
CA GLN A 137 -2.25 -20.73 -5.39
C GLN A 137 -1.84 -20.45 -6.85
N ILE A 138 -1.61 -19.19 -7.16
CA ILE A 138 -1.21 -18.72 -8.49
C ILE A 138 0.31 -18.73 -8.57
N GLY A 139 0.83 -19.37 -9.60
CA GLY A 139 2.26 -19.49 -9.88
C GLY A 139 2.67 -18.81 -11.18
N GLU A 140 3.96 -18.94 -11.52
CA GLU A 140 4.51 -18.33 -12.74
C GLU A 140 3.85 -18.85 -14.02
N SER A 141 3.41 -20.10 -14.05
CA SER A 141 2.67 -20.68 -15.19
C SER A 141 1.32 -20.02 -15.44
N ASP A 142 0.78 -19.30 -14.46
CA ASP A 142 -0.53 -18.65 -14.57
C ASP A 142 -0.44 -17.18 -15.03
N ILE A 143 0.77 -16.60 -15.15
CA ILE A 143 0.98 -15.16 -15.40
C ILE A 143 0.18 -14.68 -16.62
N ASP A 144 0.21 -15.39 -17.74
CA ASP A 144 -0.50 -14.99 -18.96
C ASP A 144 -2.03 -15.00 -18.76
N SER A 145 -2.55 -16.02 -18.07
CA SER A 145 -3.99 -16.13 -17.80
C SER A 145 -4.47 -15.08 -16.80
N ILE A 146 -3.65 -14.77 -15.79
CA ILE A 146 -3.92 -13.73 -14.80
C ILE A 146 -3.86 -12.34 -15.43
N SER A 147 -2.87 -12.07 -16.28
CA SER A 147 -2.76 -10.79 -17.00
C SER A 147 -3.99 -10.54 -17.86
N LYS A 148 -4.48 -11.56 -18.58
CA LYS A 148 -5.73 -11.49 -19.36
C LYS A 148 -6.94 -11.24 -18.46
N PHE A 149 -7.01 -11.91 -17.30
CA PHE A 149 -8.09 -11.70 -16.35
C PHE A 149 -8.11 -10.26 -15.81
N TYR A 150 -6.94 -9.72 -15.42
CA TYR A 150 -6.85 -8.34 -14.93
C TYR A 150 -7.20 -7.32 -16.02
N ALA A 151 -6.77 -7.51 -17.26
CA ALA A 151 -7.09 -6.60 -18.36
C ALA A 151 -8.60 -6.40 -18.55
N HIS A 152 -9.42 -7.42 -18.22
CA HIS A 152 -10.88 -7.33 -18.31
C HIS A 152 -11.57 -6.89 -17.02
N SER A 153 -11.04 -7.32 -15.86
CA SER A 153 -11.72 -7.19 -14.57
C SER A 153 -11.20 -6.04 -13.73
N TYR A 154 -9.95 -5.61 -13.95
CA TYR A 154 -9.28 -4.52 -13.25
C TYR A 154 -8.12 -3.98 -14.10
N PRO A 155 -8.40 -3.23 -15.19
CA PRO A 155 -7.37 -2.74 -16.13
C PRO A 155 -6.32 -1.83 -15.45
N ASP A 156 -6.71 -1.07 -14.43
CA ASP A 156 -5.82 -0.16 -13.68
C ASP A 156 -5.06 -0.88 -12.55
N ASN A 157 -4.99 -2.21 -12.59
CA ASN A 157 -4.22 -2.96 -11.59
C ASN A 157 -2.71 -2.72 -11.73
N TRP A 158 -2.02 -2.88 -10.62
CA TRP A 158 -0.57 -2.89 -10.61
C TRP A 158 -0.07 -4.31 -10.30
N LEU A 159 0.09 -5.12 -11.33
CA LEU A 159 0.65 -6.46 -11.24
C LEU A 159 2.08 -6.45 -11.78
N ASP A 160 3.06 -6.68 -10.91
CA ASP A 160 4.40 -7.10 -11.31
C ASP A 160 4.51 -8.63 -11.18
N SER A 161 4.99 -9.30 -12.22
CA SER A 161 5.16 -10.77 -12.22
C SER A 161 6.02 -11.27 -11.05
N ARG A 162 6.94 -10.44 -10.55
CA ARG A 162 7.76 -10.74 -9.37
C ARG A 162 6.93 -10.89 -8.10
N MET A 163 5.79 -10.18 -7.99
CA MET A 163 4.87 -10.33 -6.85
C MET A 163 4.23 -11.72 -6.79
N ILE A 164 3.99 -12.35 -7.94
CA ILE A 164 3.48 -13.74 -7.99
C ILE A 164 4.49 -14.70 -7.39
N ARG A 165 5.79 -14.46 -7.57
CA ARG A 165 6.88 -15.29 -7.01
C ARG A 165 6.93 -15.29 -5.49
N SER A 166 6.32 -14.32 -4.81
CA SER A 166 6.19 -14.31 -3.35
C SER A 166 5.36 -15.50 -2.83
N GLY A 167 4.57 -16.14 -3.69
CA GLY A 167 3.68 -17.24 -3.33
C GLY A 167 2.43 -16.80 -2.55
N THR A 168 2.13 -15.50 -2.56
CA THR A 168 0.99 -14.90 -1.84
C THR A 168 -0.17 -14.51 -2.77
N TYR A 169 -0.22 -15.05 -3.99
CA TYR A 169 -1.33 -14.86 -4.92
C TYR A 169 -2.23 -16.09 -4.94
N TYR A 170 -3.53 -15.85 -4.79
CA TYR A 170 -4.55 -16.90 -4.81
C TYR A 170 -5.72 -16.51 -5.69
N GLY A 171 -6.31 -17.51 -6.36
CA GLY A 171 -7.48 -17.29 -7.21
C GLY A 171 -8.46 -18.45 -7.17
N ILE A 172 -9.70 -18.14 -7.54
CA ILE A 172 -10.77 -19.13 -7.73
C ILE A 172 -11.12 -19.15 -9.21
N LYS A 173 -11.22 -20.36 -9.76
CA LYS A 173 -11.74 -20.59 -11.11
C LYS A 173 -13.21 -21.01 -11.09
N GLN A 174 -13.96 -20.53 -12.09
CA GLN A 174 -15.27 -21.08 -12.44
C GLN A 174 -15.15 -21.62 -13.87
N LYS A 175 -15.41 -22.93 -14.03
CA LYS A 175 -15.01 -23.68 -15.24
C LYS A 175 -13.49 -23.55 -15.41
N ASP A 176 -13.02 -23.03 -16.54
CA ASP A 176 -11.60 -22.88 -16.83
C ASP A 176 -11.09 -21.44 -16.65
N ASP A 177 -11.97 -20.47 -16.34
CA ASP A 177 -11.62 -19.06 -16.24
C ASP A 177 -11.48 -18.59 -14.79
N TRP A 178 -10.57 -17.62 -14.56
CA TRP A 178 -10.46 -16.97 -13.27
C TRP A 178 -11.72 -16.16 -12.95
N ALA A 179 -12.28 -16.43 -11.78
CA ALA A 179 -13.48 -15.76 -11.27
C ALA A 179 -13.13 -14.68 -10.23
N SER A 180 -12.13 -14.93 -9.41
CA SER A 180 -11.66 -13.98 -8.39
C SER A 180 -10.19 -14.22 -8.12
N VAL A 181 -9.44 -13.15 -7.87
CA VAL A 181 -8.01 -13.17 -7.56
C VAL A 181 -7.72 -12.17 -6.45
N ALA A 182 -6.79 -12.51 -5.58
CA ALA A 182 -6.17 -11.60 -4.60
C ALA A 182 -4.68 -11.91 -4.49
N GLY A 183 -3.89 -10.91 -4.12
CA GLY A 183 -2.47 -11.08 -3.86
C GLY A 183 -1.93 -10.00 -2.93
N THR A 184 -0.62 -9.80 -2.94
CA THR A 184 0.04 -8.75 -2.17
C THR A 184 0.76 -7.76 -3.10
N HIS A 185 0.68 -6.48 -2.79
CA HIS A 185 1.58 -5.45 -3.33
C HIS A 185 2.93 -5.48 -2.61
N VAL A 186 2.90 -5.73 -1.30
CA VAL A 186 4.05 -5.87 -0.44
C VAL A 186 3.94 -7.18 0.33
N PHE A 187 5.04 -7.92 0.39
CA PHE A 187 5.20 -9.06 1.28
C PHE A 187 6.64 -9.10 1.76
N SER A 188 6.86 -8.71 3.01
CA SER A 188 8.17 -8.65 3.63
C SER A 188 8.20 -9.36 4.98
N PRO A 189 8.53 -10.66 5.01
CA PRO A 189 8.78 -11.40 6.25
C PRO A 189 9.88 -10.77 7.10
N LYS A 190 10.89 -10.19 6.46
CA LYS A 190 12.01 -9.51 7.15
C LYS A 190 11.54 -8.36 8.03
N TYR A 191 10.53 -7.62 7.60
CA TYR A 191 9.99 -6.46 8.30
C TYR A 191 8.60 -6.72 8.91
N GLY A 192 8.09 -7.95 8.84
CA GLY A 192 6.85 -8.39 9.48
C GLY A 192 5.57 -7.81 8.89
N VAL A 193 5.57 -7.38 7.61
CA VAL A 193 4.42 -6.70 6.99
C VAL A 193 3.98 -7.32 5.67
N ALA A 194 2.66 -7.28 5.41
CA ALA A 194 2.09 -7.57 4.10
C ALA A 194 0.97 -6.58 3.74
N ALA A 195 0.99 -6.07 2.52
CA ALA A 195 -0.09 -5.25 1.96
C ALA A 195 -0.86 -6.05 0.91
N ILE A 196 -2.12 -6.37 1.21
CA ILE A 196 -3.04 -7.03 0.27
C ILE A 196 -3.34 -6.08 -0.88
N GLY A 197 -3.32 -6.59 -2.09
CA GLY A 197 -3.60 -5.81 -3.28
C GLY A 197 -4.11 -6.66 -4.45
N ASN A 198 -4.39 -5.98 -5.55
CA ASN A 198 -4.86 -6.61 -6.78
C ASN A 198 -6.08 -7.53 -6.58
N VAL A 199 -6.95 -7.19 -5.61
CA VAL A 199 -8.17 -7.97 -5.33
C VAL A 199 -9.24 -7.61 -6.35
N THR A 200 -9.64 -8.57 -7.15
CA THR A 200 -10.74 -8.37 -8.10
C THR A 200 -11.57 -9.63 -8.27
N THR A 201 -12.85 -9.42 -8.58
CA THR A 201 -13.80 -10.50 -8.91
C THR A 201 -14.51 -10.13 -10.22
N SER A 202 -14.50 -11.07 -11.16
CA SER A 202 -15.22 -10.93 -12.42
C SER A 202 -16.68 -10.50 -12.17
N PRO A 203 -17.24 -9.56 -12.95
CA PRO A 203 -18.62 -9.08 -12.78
C PRO A 203 -19.65 -10.21 -12.63
N HIS A 204 -19.49 -11.28 -13.40
CA HIS A 204 -20.40 -12.43 -13.40
C HIS A 204 -20.27 -13.34 -12.15
N ALA A 205 -19.18 -13.20 -11.39
CA ALA A 205 -18.88 -14.01 -10.22
C ALA A 205 -19.06 -13.24 -8.89
N ARG A 206 -19.51 -11.98 -8.96
CA ARG A 206 -19.75 -11.15 -7.76
C ARG A 206 -20.91 -11.68 -6.93
N GLY A 207 -20.92 -11.33 -5.65
CA GLY A 207 -21.97 -11.73 -4.70
C GLY A 207 -21.88 -13.19 -4.22
N GLN A 208 -20.83 -13.94 -4.59
CA GLN A 208 -20.64 -15.35 -4.24
C GLN A 208 -19.62 -15.59 -3.12
N GLY A 209 -19.12 -14.52 -2.48
CA GLY A 209 -18.12 -14.61 -1.40
C GLY A 209 -16.69 -14.88 -1.87
N PHE A 210 -16.42 -14.93 -3.17
CA PHE A 210 -15.11 -15.30 -3.70
C PHE A 210 -13.99 -14.33 -3.30
N ALA A 211 -14.26 -13.02 -3.30
CA ALA A 211 -13.28 -12.03 -2.85
C ALA A 211 -12.87 -12.26 -1.38
N GLN A 212 -13.82 -12.57 -0.51
CA GLN A 212 -13.53 -12.91 0.88
C GLN A 212 -12.67 -14.17 0.98
N MET A 213 -12.98 -15.20 0.20
CA MET A 213 -12.28 -16.48 0.22
C MET A 213 -10.83 -16.33 -0.28
N VAL A 214 -10.59 -15.68 -1.44
CA VAL A 214 -9.23 -15.50 -1.95
C VAL A 214 -8.41 -14.58 -1.06
N THR A 215 -9.00 -13.52 -0.51
CA THR A 215 -8.32 -12.62 0.43
C THR A 215 -7.96 -13.36 1.73
N SER A 216 -8.87 -14.20 2.25
CA SER A 216 -8.58 -15.03 3.43
C SER A 216 -7.42 -16.00 3.17
N ALA A 217 -7.36 -16.63 1.99
CA ALA A 217 -6.26 -17.51 1.62
C ALA A 217 -4.90 -16.76 1.60
N VAL A 218 -4.88 -15.56 1.03
CA VAL A 218 -3.68 -14.69 1.04
C VAL A 218 -3.28 -14.34 2.48
N CYS A 219 -4.25 -13.92 3.31
CA CYS A 219 -3.99 -13.58 4.71
C CYS A 219 -3.47 -14.77 5.52
N GLN A 220 -4.06 -15.95 5.37
CA GLN A 220 -3.61 -17.18 6.06
C GLN A 220 -2.17 -17.52 5.67
N LYS A 221 -1.83 -17.41 4.38
CA LYS A 221 -0.45 -17.61 3.91
C LYS A 221 0.49 -16.57 4.52
N ALA A 222 0.11 -15.30 4.51
CA ALA A 222 0.94 -14.21 5.00
C ALA A 222 1.15 -14.27 6.53
N LEU A 223 0.11 -14.59 7.32
CA LEU A 223 0.17 -14.70 8.80
C LEU A 223 1.17 -15.75 9.30
N ALA A 224 1.58 -16.68 8.46
CA ALA A 224 2.63 -17.64 8.81
C ALA A 224 4.03 -16.97 8.89
N GLU A 225 4.20 -15.77 8.34
CA GLU A 225 5.52 -15.15 8.16
C GLU A 225 5.55 -13.66 8.56
N VAL A 226 4.37 -13.00 8.72
CA VAL A 226 4.30 -11.57 9.06
C VAL A 226 3.31 -11.30 10.19
N GLU A 227 3.51 -10.20 10.91
CA GLU A 227 2.66 -9.79 12.04
C GLU A 227 1.55 -8.82 11.61
N HIS A 228 1.84 -7.95 10.64
CA HIS A 228 0.93 -6.88 10.24
C HIS A 228 0.45 -7.09 8.80
N ILE A 229 -0.87 -7.17 8.63
CA ILE A 229 -1.50 -7.26 7.32
C ILE A 229 -2.47 -6.10 7.16
N GLY A 230 -2.36 -5.40 6.04
CA GLY A 230 -3.28 -4.31 5.72
C GLY A 230 -3.55 -4.19 4.24
N LEU A 231 -4.40 -3.23 3.89
CA LEU A 231 -4.74 -2.90 2.51
C LEU A 231 -5.18 -1.43 2.40
N ASN A 232 -5.18 -0.93 1.19
CA ASN A 232 -5.80 0.35 0.84
C ASN A 232 -7.05 0.10 0.01
N VAL A 233 -8.12 0.86 0.27
CA VAL A 233 -9.37 0.81 -0.51
C VAL A 233 -9.98 2.20 -0.61
N GLY A 234 -10.48 2.57 -1.79
CA GLY A 234 -11.19 3.83 -1.96
C GLY A 234 -12.42 3.93 -1.04
N THR A 235 -12.61 5.05 -0.34
CA THR A 235 -13.72 5.22 0.62
C THR A 235 -15.10 5.09 -0.02
N LYS A 236 -15.20 5.30 -1.33
CA LYS A 236 -16.43 5.12 -2.10
C LYS A 236 -16.71 3.66 -2.48
N ASN A 237 -15.73 2.76 -2.36
CA ASN A 237 -15.90 1.34 -2.68
C ASN A 237 -16.51 0.56 -1.50
N ILE A 238 -17.77 0.90 -1.17
CA ILE A 238 -18.50 0.32 -0.04
C ILE A 238 -18.57 -1.22 -0.11
N GLY A 239 -18.65 -1.77 -1.33
CA GLY A 239 -18.70 -3.23 -1.52
C GLY A 239 -17.41 -3.93 -1.06
N ALA A 240 -16.26 -3.37 -1.43
CA ALA A 240 -14.96 -3.89 -1.01
C ALA A 240 -14.73 -3.69 0.50
N ILE A 241 -15.06 -2.50 1.03
CA ILE A 241 -14.95 -2.23 2.48
C ILE A 241 -15.74 -3.26 3.29
N LYS A 242 -17.01 -3.51 2.94
CA LYS A 242 -17.83 -4.54 3.61
C LYS A 242 -17.24 -5.95 3.47
N THR A 243 -16.66 -6.26 2.31
CA THR A 243 -15.98 -7.53 2.06
C THR A 243 -14.82 -7.72 3.05
N TYR A 244 -13.97 -6.71 3.22
CA TYR A 244 -12.82 -6.77 4.13
C TYR A 244 -13.24 -6.75 5.60
N GLN A 245 -14.22 -5.95 5.98
CA GLN A 245 -14.77 -5.94 7.35
C GLN A 245 -15.33 -7.31 7.75
N ALA A 246 -15.99 -8.01 6.83
CA ALA A 246 -16.55 -9.33 7.10
C ALA A 246 -15.49 -10.40 7.41
N ILE A 247 -14.25 -10.20 6.96
CA ILE A 247 -13.13 -11.12 7.20
C ILE A 247 -12.09 -10.55 8.19
N GLY A 248 -12.47 -9.54 8.98
CA GLY A 248 -11.72 -9.10 10.14
C GLY A 248 -10.80 -7.90 9.95
N PHE A 249 -10.92 -7.17 8.82
CA PHE A 249 -10.24 -5.89 8.66
C PHE A 249 -11.05 -4.74 9.25
N ASP A 250 -10.39 -3.85 9.96
CA ASP A 250 -10.95 -2.59 10.44
C ASP A 250 -10.27 -1.39 9.79
N THR A 251 -11.01 -0.28 9.63
CA THR A 251 -10.44 0.97 9.13
C THR A 251 -9.48 1.53 10.17
N TYR A 252 -8.23 1.76 9.77
CA TYR A 252 -7.18 2.29 10.63
C TYR A 252 -7.06 3.81 10.50
N CYS A 253 -6.91 4.30 9.26
CA CYS A 253 -6.85 5.72 8.96
C CYS A 253 -7.37 6.03 7.55
N HIS A 254 -7.48 7.33 7.25
CA HIS A 254 -7.78 7.83 5.91
C HIS A 254 -6.64 8.70 5.41
N PHE A 255 -6.44 8.69 4.12
CA PHE A 255 -5.52 9.58 3.43
C PHE A 255 -6.08 9.96 2.06
N ASP A 256 -5.52 10.99 1.46
CA ASP A 256 -5.97 11.46 0.15
C ASP A 256 -4.92 11.13 -0.92
N GLU A 257 -5.39 10.77 -2.12
CA GLU A 257 -4.58 10.54 -3.30
C GLU A 257 -4.61 11.75 -4.22
N PHE A 258 -3.45 12.14 -4.71
CA PHE A 258 -3.27 13.24 -5.66
C PHE A 258 -2.33 12.84 -6.79
N ILE A 259 -2.53 13.45 -7.97
CA ILE A 259 -1.46 13.62 -8.94
C ILE A 259 -0.97 15.05 -8.78
N ILE A 260 0.31 15.24 -8.52
CA ILE A 260 0.93 16.56 -8.47
C ILE A 260 1.70 16.81 -9.74
N THR A 261 1.61 18.03 -10.26
CA THR A 261 2.34 18.48 -11.46
C THR A 261 3.03 19.80 -11.13
N ARG A 262 4.33 19.89 -11.42
CA ARG A 262 5.10 21.13 -11.19
C ARG A 262 4.55 22.26 -12.05
N LYS A 263 4.36 23.45 -11.43
CA LYS A 263 3.92 24.69 -12.07
C LYS A 263 4.95 25.24 -13.04
#